data_f17e3b9b5d2624c619596dd6a41aa3b9
#
_entry.id   f17e3b9b5d2624c619596dd6a41aa3b9
#
_cell.length_a   1.000
_cell.length_b   1.000
_cell.length_c   1.000
_cell.angle_alpha   90.00
_cell.angle_beta   90.00
_cell.angle_gamma   90.00
#
_symmetry.space_group_name_H-M   'P 1'
#
loop_
_entity.id
_entity.type
_entity.pdbx_description
1 polymer ?
#
loop_
_entity_poly.entity_id
_entity_poly.type
_entity_poly.pdbx_seq_one_letter_code
_entity_poly.pdbx_strand_id
1 'polypeptide(L)'
;RKRLHYNRGKRPVMKSALKLLVFFGIGCLIGIVLVCAGIVSFTDMTWNELVQKLAKIEALEVVGIFAGSIVCTLVAFILQIVLHEGGHLLFGLLSGYRFVSFRIFNWTLIRQEGKFRLKRFGIAGTGGQCLMLPPDKPLEEIPVVLYHWGGVIVNMSVALLAFVVWYVVEDPSPLLAQFLVMMCFAGVLLGLLNGIPFKRGITNDAANVRLMRKYPKSKKAMIVQLRVNAVSYTHLRAHETELHL
;
A
#
# COMPACT_ATOMS: atom_id res chain seq x y z
N ARG A 1 25.94 -37.43 -30.75
CA ARG A 1 25.56 -36.05 -30.42
C ARG A 1 24.12 -35.82 -30.83
N LYS A 2 23.14 -35.95 -29.89
CA LYS A 2 21.72 -35.59 -30.07
C LYS A 2 21.55 -34.15 -29.58
N ARG A 3 21.21 -33.22 -30.44
CA ARG A 3 20.77 -31.88 -30.08
C ARG A 3 19.34 -31.97 -29.57
N LEU A 4 19.14 -31.72 -28.28
CA LEU A 4 17.82 -31.50 -27.70
C LEU A 4 17.33 -30.10 -28.11
N HIS A 5 16.37 -30.02 -29.02
CA HIS A 5 15.61 -28.82 -29.30
C HIS A 5 14.71 -28.50 -28.12
N TYR A 6 15.09 -27.48 -27.32
CA TYR A 6 14.27 -26.92 -26.27
C TYR A 6 13.25 -25.96 -26.87
N ASN A 7 12.08 -26.47 -27.14
CA ASN A 7 10.94 -25.67 -27.64
C ASN A 7 10.28 -24.96 -26.46
N ARG A 8 10.73 -23.75 -26.10
CA ARG A 8 10.11 -22.89 -25.08
C ARG A 8 8.75 -22.40 -25.60
N GLY A 9 7.67 -23.05 -25.14
CA GLY A 9 6.30 -22.68 -25.49
C GLY A 9 5.93 -21.28 -24.99
N LYS A 10 5.75 -20.35 -25.92
CA LYS A 10 5.24 -18.98 -25.70
C LYS A 10 3.73 -18.91 -25.38
N ARG A 11 3.03 -20.02 -25.18
CA ARG A 11 1.57 -20.09 -25.07
C ARG A 11 0.92 -19.88 -23.67
N PRO A 12 1.58 -20.04 -22.51
CA PRO A 12 0.89 -19.85 -21.23
C PRO A 12 0.68 -18.38 -20.83
N VAL A 13 1.57 -17.46 -21.23
CA VAL A 13 1.54 -16.04 -20.81
C VAL A 13 0.36 -15.30 -21.44
N MET A 14 0.10 -15.49 -22.74
CA MET A 14 -0.99 -14.81 -23.46
C MET A 14 -2.37 -15.24 -22.95
N LYS A 15 -2.57 -16.52 -22.61
CA LYS A 15 -3.83 -17.00 -22.01
C LYS A 15 -4.05 -16.45 -20.60
N SER A 16 -2.99 -16.26 -19.81
CA SER A 16 -3.06 -15.63 -18.50
C SER A 16 -3.37 -14.14 -18.58
N ALA A 17 -2.76 -13.42 -19.51
CA ALA A 17 -3.05 -12.00 -19.75
C ALA A 17 -4.50 -11.79 -20.21
N LEU A 18 -5.00 -12.62 -21.12
CA LEU A 18 -6.41 -12.53 -21.56
C LEU A 18 -7.39 -12.82 -20.41
N LYS A 19 -7.12 -13.83 -19.57
CA LYS A 19 -7.94 -14.08 -18.38
C LYS A 19 -7.93 -12.88 -17.43
N LEU A 20 -6.76 -12.28 -17.19
CA LEU A 20 -6.65 -11.10 -16.33
C LEU A 20 -7.46 -9.92 -16.87
N LEU A 21 -7.40 -9.66 -18.20
CA LEU A 21 -8.20 -8.63 -18.85
C LEU A 21 -9.71 -8.90 -18.75
N VAL A 22 -10.14 -10.15 -18.93
CA VAL A 22 -11.55 -10.54 -18.77
C VAL A 22 -12.01 -10.33 -17.33
N PHE A 23 -11.25 -10.80 -16.33
CA PHE A 23 -11.60 -10.58 -14.92
C PHE A 23 -11.62 -9.10 -14.55
N PHE A 24 -10.68 -8.32 -15.06
CA PHE A 24 -10.66 -6.87 -14.88
C PHE A 24 -11.91 -6.21 -15.51
N GLY A 25 -12.25 -6.58 -16.73
CA GLY A 25 -13.46 -6.07 -17.41
C GLY A 25 -14.75 -6.42 -16.65
N ILE A 26 -14.88 -7.66 -16.16
CA ILE A 26 -16.02 -8.07 -15.32
C ILE A 26 -16.04 -7.26 -14.02
N GLY A 27 -14.90 -7.07 -13.37
CA GLY A 27 -14.81 -6.25 -12.17
C GLY A 27 -15.23 -4.81 -12.39
N CYS A 28 -14.83 -4.19 -13.49
CA CYS A 28 -15.26 -2.86 -13.90
C CYS A 28 -16.78 -2.80 -14.12
N LEU A 29 -17.36 -3.77 -14.83
CA LEU A 29 -18.81 -3.82 -15.06
C LEU A 29 -19.59 -3.94 -13.74
N ILE A 30 -19.18 -4.85 -12.87
CA ILE A 30 -19.79 -5.00 -11.55
C ILE A 30 -19.67 -3.68 -10.76
N GLY A 31 -18.51 -3.04 -10.78
CA GLY A 31 -18.28 -1.75 -10.12
C GLY A 31 -19.23 -0.67 -10.63
N ILE A 32 -19.38 -0.54 -11.94
CA ILE A 32 -20.31 0.42 -12.57
C ILE A 32 -21.74 0.14 -12.12
N VAL A 33 -22.19 -1.11 -12.18
CA VAL A 33 -23.55 -1.49 -11.75
C VAL A 33 -23.79 -1.16 -10.29
N LEU A 34 -22.82 -1.47 -9.40
CA LEU A 34 -22.94 -1.16 -7.97
C LEU A 34 -22.98 0.35 -7.71
N VAL A 35 -22.17 1.14 -8.42
CA VAL A 35 -22.18 2.61 -8.30
C VAL A 35 -23.53 3.16 -8.78
N CYS A 36 -24.02 2.74 -9.95
CA CYS A 36 -25.32 3.17 -10.46
C CYS A 36 -26.47 2.77 -9.51
N ALA A 37 -26.46 1.55 -8.99
CA ALA A 37 -27.43 1.10 -8.00
C ALA A 37 -27.35 1.91 -6.70
N GLY A 38 -26.14 2.24 -6.25
CA GLY A 38 -25.91 3.13 -5.10
C GLY A 38 -26.50 4.51 -5.33
N ILE A 39 -26.22 5.15 -6.48
CA ILE A 39 -26.78 6.46 -6.82
C ILE A 39 -28.32 6.41 -6.73
N VAL A 40 -28.97 5.44 -7.39
CA VAL A 40 -30.43 5.31 -7.39
C VAL A 40 -30.97 5.00 -5.97
N SER A 41 -30.24 4.24 -5.15
CA SER A 41 -30.69 3.86 -3.80
C SER A 41 -30.52 4.97 -2.76
N PHE A 42 -29.55 5.86 -2.94
CA PHE A 42 -29.22 6.91 -1.97
C PHE A 42 -29.60 8.32 -2.43
N THR A 43 -30.21 8.45 -3.62
CA THR A 43 -30.77 9.72 -4.14
C THR A 43 -32.20 9.49 -4.60
N ASP A 44 -32.96 10.57 -4.76
CA ASP A 44 -34.34 10.51 -5.30
C ASP A 44 -34.37 10.26 -6.82
N MET A 45 -33.22 9.94 -7.43
CA MET A 45 -33.07 9.74 -8.87
C MET A 45 -33.57 8.35 -9.32
N THR A 46 -34.40 8.34 -10.34
CA THR A 46 -34.84 7.10 -10.99
C THR A 46 -33.80 6.55 -11.96
N TRP A 47 -33.89 5.26 -12.30
CA TRP A 47 -33.04 4.66 -13.33
C TRP A 47 -33.12 5.37 -14.67
N ASN A 48 -34.32 5.82 -15.09
CA ASN A 48 -34.53 6.54 -16.34
C ASN A 48 -33.80 7.90 -16.33
N GLU A 49 -33.87 8.64 -15.25
CA GLU A 49 -33.15 9.92 -15.10
C GLU A 49 -31.65 9.72 -15.10
N LEU A 50 -31.15 8.68 -14.44
CA LEU A 50 -29.73 8.34 -14.46
C LEU A 50 -29.26 8.03 -15.88
N VAL A 51 -30.00 7.17 -16.63
CA VAL A 51 -29.68 6.83 -18.01
C VAL A 51 -29.71 8.06 -18.91
N GLN A 52 -30.72 8.94 -18.77
CA GLN A 52 -30.78 10.18 -19.52
C GLN A 52 -29.63 11.14 -19.22
N LYS A 53 -29.21 11.24 -17.97
CA LYS A 53 -28.02 12.04 -17.60
C LYS A 53 -26.75 11.45 -18.20
N LEU A 54 -26.56 10.14 -18.11
CA LEU A 54 -25.40 9.46 -18.69
C LEU A 54 -25.36 9.60 -20.22
N ALA A 55 -26.53 9.55 -20.90
CA ALA A 55 -26.62 9.72 -22.35
C ALA A 55 -26.31 11.14 -22.84
N LYS A 56 -26.35 12.15 -21.96
CA LYS A 56 -26.01 13.54 -22.29
C LYS A 56 -24.53 13.87 -22.10
N ILE A 57 -23.75 12.97 -21.49
CA ILE A 57 -22.32 13.19 -21.26
C ILE A 57 -21.60 13.11 -22.61
N GLU A 58 -20.86 14.13 -22.95
CA GLU A 58 -20.05 14.12 -24.17
C GLU A 58 -18.87 13.14 -24.06
N ALA A 59 -18.44 12.57 -25.17
CA ALA A 59 -17.34 11.60 -25.19
C ALA A 59 -16.05 12.16 -24.58
N LEU A 60 -15.78 13.45 -24.76
CA LEU A 60 -14.61 14.13 -24.17
C LEU A 60 -14.70 14.20 -22.65
N GLU A 61 -15.89 14.46 -22.10
CA GLU A 61 -16.12 14.45 -20.64
C GLU A 61 -15.92 13.06 -20.06
N VAL A 62 -16.41 12.01 -20.72
CA VAL A 62 -16.19 10.62 -20.31
C VAL A 62 -14.69 10.30 -20.24
N VAL A 63 -13.94 10.70 -21.27
CA VAL A 63 -12.48 10.51 -21.31
C VAL A 63 -11.81 11.28 -20.17
N GLY A 64 -12.23 12.52 -19.92
CA GLY A 64 -11.71 13.35 -18.83
C GLY A 64 -11.96 12.75 -17.44
N ILE A 65 -13.19 12.28 -17.19
CA ILE A 65 -13.57 11.60 -15.93
C ILE A 65 -12.74 10.34 -15.75
N PHE A 66 -12.59 9.53 -16.81
CA PHE A 66 -11.83 8.29 -16.73
C PHE A 66 -10.34 8.52 -16.49
N ALA A 67 -9.73 9.47 -17.19
CA ALA A 67 -8.34 9.85 -16.98
C ALA A 67 -8.12 10.42 -15.57
N GLY A 68 -9.01 11.31 -15.12
CA GLY A 68 -9.00 11.83 -13.75
C GLY A 68 -9.10 10.72 -12.71
N SER A 69 -9.97 9.73 -12.90
CA SER A 69 -10.12 8.58 -12.01
C SER A 69 -8.83 7.78 -11.90
N ILE A 70 -8.16 7.51 -13.01
CA ILE A 70 -6.88 6.80 -13.01
C ILE A 70 -5.84 7.59 -12.20
N VAL A 71 -5.71 8.89 -12.48
CA VAL A 71 -4.73 9.74 -11.78
C VAL A 71 -5.06 9.80 -10.28
N CYS A 72 -6.30 10.07 -9.90
CA CYS A 72 -6.72 10.11 -8.50
C CYS A 72 -6.45 8.78 -7.79
N THR A 73 -6.74 7.65 -8.45
CA THR A 73 -6.48 6.32 -7.91
C THR A 73 -4.99 6.10 -7.66
N LEU A 74 -4.14 6.37 -8.66
CA LEU A 74 -2.69 6.20 -8.53
C LEU A 74 -2.13 7.09 -7.40
N VAL A 75 -2.51 8.36 -7.38
CA VAL A 75 -2.05 9.30 -6.34
C VAL A 75 -2.54 8.84 -4.96
N ALA A 76 -3.80 8.45 -4.82
CA ALA A 76 -4.36 7.99 -3.56
C ALA A 76 -3.63 6.74 -3.03
N PHE A 77 -3.37 5.75 -3.89
CA PHE A 77 -2.61 4.55 -3.49
C PHE A 77 -1.17 4.86 -3.09
N ILE A 78 -0.47 5.71 -3.86
CA ILE A 78 0.89 6.12 -3.51
C ILE A 78 0.91 6.84 -2.16
N LEU A 79 0.00 7.79 -1.95
CA LEU A 79 -0.10 8.51 -0.68
C LEU A 79 -0.43 7.57 0.48
N GLN A 80 -1.37 6.65 0.30
CA GLN A 80 -1.72 5.68 1.34
C GLN A 80 -0.56 4.72 1.68
N ILE A 81 0.29 4.34 0.71
CA ILE A 81 1.51 3.57 0.97
C ILE A 81 2.51 4.42 1.78
N VAL A 82 2.74 5.66 1.39
CA VAL A 82 3.64 6.57 2.13
C VAL A 82 3.15 6.78 3.56
N LEU A 83 1.85 6.99 3.74
CA LEU A 83 1.21 7.20 5.04
C LEU A 83 1.25 5.92 5.90
N HIS A 84 1.10 4.74 5.29
CA HIS A 84 1.25 3.45 5.95
C HIS A 84 2.64 3.29 6.57
N GLU A 85 3.68 3.48 5.76
CA GLU A 85 5.06 3.42 6.24
C GLU A 85 5.37 4.55 7.26
N GLY A 86 4.77 5.73 7.06
CA GLY A 86 4.79 6.83 8.01
C GLY A 86 4.13 6.48 9.35
N GLY A 87 3.09 5.64 9.32
CA GLY A 87 2.46 5.08 10.51
C GLY A 87 3.41 4.19 11.31
N HIS A 88 4.14 3.29 10.65
CA HIS A 88 5.19 2.49 11.31
C HIS A 88 6.28 3.37 11.91
N LEU A 89 6.68 4.43 11.19
CA LEU A 89 7.65 5.41 11.70
C LEU A 89 7.14 6.11 12.95
N LEU A 90 5.95 6.70 12.90
CA LEU A 90 5.36 7.46 14.01
C LEU A 90 5.20 6.58 15.25
N PHE A 91 4.52 5.46 15.12
CA PHE A 91 4.25 4.57 16.25
C PHE A 91 5.50 3.82 16.71
N GLY A 92 6.46 3.60 15.84
CA GLY A 92 7.78 3.10 16.20
C GLY A 92 8.54 4.09 17.07
N LEU A 93 8.61 5.38 16.68
CA LEU A 93 9.23 6.42 17.49
C LEU A 93 8.56 6.56 18.86
N LEU A 94 7.22 6.56 18.91
CA LEU A 94 6.45 6.58 20.16
C LEU A 94 6.70 5.34 21.03
N SER A 95 7.10 4.22 20.42
CA SER A 95 7.45 2.97 21.11
C SER A 95 8.93 2.88 21.49
N GLY A 96 9.73 3.95 21.27
CA GLY A 96 11.15 4.01 21.61
C GLY A 96 12.07 3.36 20.56
N TYR A 97 11.56 3.04 19.37
CA TYR A 97 12.39 2.57 18.25
C TYR A 97 13.19 3.74 17.66
N ARG A 98 14.32 3.44 17.04
CA ARG A 98 15.16 4.42 16.35
C ARG A 98 15.06 4.23 14.84
N PHE A 99 14.94 5.33 14.10
CA PHE A 99 14.86 5.33 12.63
C PHE A 99 16.15 4.80 12.01
N VAL A 100 16.01 3.90 11.02
CA VAL A 100 17.10 3.35 10.22
C VAL A 100 16.91 3.71 8.75
N SER A 101 15.78 3.31 8.15
CA SER A 101 15.48 3.62 6.75
C SER A 101 13.98 3.69 6.49
N PHE A 102 13.63 4.50 5.48
CA PHE A 102 12.27 4.67 4.96
C PHE A 102 12.31 4.51 3.44
N ARG A 103 11.61 3.52 2.92
CA ARG A 103 11.62 3.19 1.50
C ARG A 103 10.22 3.25 0.92
N ILE A 104 10.09 3.92 -0.23
CA ILE A 104 8.89 3.88 -1.08
C ILE A 104 9.35 3.47 -2.49
N PHE A 105 8.83 2.37 -2.97
CA PHE A 105 9.27 1.73 -4.22
C PHE A 105 10.79 1.54 -4.27
N ASN A 106 11.48 2.29 -5.14
CA ASN A 106 12.93 2.24 -5.33
C ASN A 106 13.69 3.38 -4.64
N TRP A 107 12.99 4.29 -3.95
CA TRP A 107 13.62 5.38 -3.24
C TRP A 107 13.71 5.06 -1.75
N THR A 108 14.93 5.07 -1.22
CA THR A 108 15.22 4.73 0.17
C THR A 108 15.98 5.85 0.84
N LEU A 109 15.35 6.46 1.82
CA LEU A 109 15.99 7.38 2.76
C LEU A 109 16.61 6.57 3.88
N ILE A 110 17.92 6.69 4.09
CA ILE A 110 18.66 5.99 5.16
C ILE A 110 19.32 7.00 6.06
N ARG A 111 19.45 6.64 7.36
CA ARG A 111 20.27 7.38 8.32
C ARG A 111 21.61 6.68 8.47
N GLN A 112 22.69 7.31 8.01
CA GLN A 112 24.05 6.79 8.04
C GLN A 112 24.97 7.83 8.69
N GLU A 113 25.71 7.46 9.73
CA GLU A 113 26.62 8.36 10.44
C GLU A 113 25.96 9.68 10.90
N GLY A 114 24.71 9.59 11.34
CA GLY A 114 23.93 10.76 11.79
C GLY A 114 23.33 11.61 10.66
N LYS A 115 23.69 11.38 9.39
CA LYS A 115 23.18 12.11 8.22
C LYS A 115 22.14 11.32 7.46
N PHE A 116 21.20 12.03 6.84
CA PHE A 116 20.23 11.41 5.91
C PHE A 116 20.81 11.34 4.51
N ARG A 117 20.70 10.17 3.88
CA ARG A 117 21.12 9.93 2.51
C ARG A 117 19.98 9.28 1.72
N LEU A 118 19.69 9.79 0.53
CA LEU A 118 18.73 9.19 -0.38
C LEU A 118 19.47 8.26 -1.34
N LYS A 119 19.08 6.98 -1.34
CA LYS A 119 19.64 5.95 -2.23
C LYS A 119 18.54 5.34 -3.10
N ARG A 120 18.91 4.81 -4.26
CA ARG A 120 17.98 4.18 -5.19
C ARG A 120 18.18 2.67 -5.18
N PHE A 121 17.34 1.96 -4.45
CA PHE A 121 17.23 0.52 -4.53
C PHE A 121 15.84 0.08 -4.07
N GLY A 122 15.36 -1.03 -4.59
CA GLY A 122 14.06 -1.62 -4.25
C GLY A 122 14.17 -3.07 -3.82
N ILE A 123 13.14 -3.55 -3.11
CA ILE A 123 12.96 -4.95 -2.78
C ILE A 123 11.75 -5.44 -3.54
N ALA A 124 11.94 -6.43 -4.41
CA ALA A 124 10.85 -6.98 -5.20
C ALA A 124 9.70 -7.50 -4.32
N GLY A 125 8.47 -7.21 -4.72
CA GLY A 125 7.25 -7.65 -4.02
C GLY A 125 6.81 -6.77 -2.85
N THR A 126 7.49 -5.61 -2.59
CA THR A 126 7.08 -4.68 -1.52
C THR A 126 6.96 -3.26 -2.03
N GLY A 127 5.82 -2.58 -1.75
CA GLY A 127 5.59 -1.18 -2.14
C GLY A 127 6.33 -0.17 -1.27
N GLY A 128 6.53 -0.48 0.01
CA GLY A 128 7.23 0.34 1.00
C GLY A 128 7.93 -0.49 2.06
N GLN A 129 8.68 0.17 2.92
CA GLN A 129 9.26 -0.40 4.13
C GLN A 129 9.77 0.70 5.05
N CYS A 130 9.32 0.72 6.29
CA CYS A 130 9.91 1.51 7.35
C CYS A 130 10.72 0.57 8.27
N LEU A 131 12.04 0.62 8.15
CA LEU A 131 12.94 -0.16 9.03
C LEU A 131 13.34 0.68 10.22
N MET A 132 13.12 0.14 11.41
CA MET A 132 13.47 0.77 12.65
C MET A 132 14.25 -0.20 13.55
N LEU A 133 15.16 0.34 14.33
CA LEU A 133 15.92 -0.42 15.32
C LEU A 133 15.14 -0.46 16.64
N PRO A 134 14.81 -1.66 17.14
CA PRO A 134 14.13 -1.81 18.43
C PRO A 134 14.93 -1.22 19.59
N PRO A 135 14.26 -0.76 20.67
CA PRO A 135 14.94 -0.25 21.86
C PRO A 135 15.81 -1.34 22.51
N ASP A 136 16.84 -0.90 23.19
CA ASP A 136 17.73 -1.79 23.95
C ASP A 136 17.14 -2.09 25.33
N LYS A 137 16.18 -3.04 25.32
CA LYS A 137 15.41 -3.52 26.48
C LYS A 137 15.38 -5.05 26.48
N PRO A 138 15.05 -5.69 27.63
CA PRO A 138 14.71 -7.09 27.67
C PRO A 138 13.65 -7.44 26.64
N LEU A 139 13.73 -8.64 26.05
CA LEU A 139 12.88 -9.05 24.93
C LEU A 139 11.37 -8.91 25.25
N GLU A 140 11.01 -9.19 26.48
CA GLU A 140 9.63 -9.16 26.99
C GLU A 140 9.06 -7.74 26.96
N GLU A 141 9.90 -6.73 27.27
CA GLU A 141 9.53 -5.32 27.37
C GLU A 141 9.52 -4.57 26.02
N ILE A 142 10.05 -5.17 24.95
CA ILE A 142 10.05 -4.51 23.63
C ILE A 142 8.64 -4.43 23.08
N PRO A 143 8.07 -3.22 22.86
CA PRO A 143 6.71 -3.06 22.37
C PRO A 143 6.66 -3.28 20.85
N VAL A 144 6.17 -4.45 20.44
CA VAL A 144 6.11 -4.83 19.00
C VAL A 144 4.77 -4.51 18.35
N VAL A 145 3.69 -4.45 19.15
CA VAL A 145 2.32 -4.37 18.63
C VAL A 145 2.08 -3.02 17.97
N LEU A 146 2.36 -1.94 18.68
CA LEU A 146 2.06 -0.59 18.25
C LEU A 146 2.86 -0.21 17.00
N TYR A 147 4.13 -0.62 16.94
CA TYR A 147 4.98 -0.44 15.76
C TYR A 147 4.36 -1.10 14.52
N HIS A 148 3.96 -2.37 14.60
CA HIS A 148 3.39 -3.08 13.45
C HIS A 148 1.97 -2.62 13.09
N TRP A 149 1.16 -2.20 14.06
CA TRP A 149 -0.19 -1.69 13.77
C TRP A 149 -0.19 -0.25 13.27
N GLY A 150 0.92 0.46 13.40
CA GLY A 150 1.03 1.88 13.03
C GLY A 150 0.56 2.18 11.62
N GLY A 151 0.97 1.39 10.64
CA GLY A 151 0.55 1.55 9.26
C GLY A 151 -0.97 1.37 9.06
N VAL A 152 -1.54 0.33 9.67
CA VAL A 152 -2.98 0.05 9.61
C VAL A 152 -3.79 1.18 10.26
N ILE A 153 -3.36 1.64 11.46
CA ILE A 153 -4.02 2.73 12.18
C ILE A 153 -4.04 3.99 11.33
N VAL A 154 -2.92 4.38 10.75
CA VAL A 154 -2.85 5.59 9.93
C VAL A 154 -3.69 5.47 8.68
N ASN A 155 -3.64 4.34 7.95
CA ASN A 155 -4.47 4.15 6.76
C ASN A 155 -5.96 4.28 7.06
N MET A 156 -6.43 3.63 8.14
CA MET A 156 -7.84 3.70 8.55
C MET A 156 -8.24 5.10 9.03
N SER A 157 -7.36 5.79 9.78
CA SER A 157 -7.61 7.16 10.23
C SER A 157 -7.69 8.15 9.06
N VAL A 158 -6.79 8.03 8.08
CA VAL A 158 -6.81 8.88 6.88
C VAL A 158 -8.02 8.57 5.99
N ALA A 159 -8.41 7.30 5.87
CA ALA A 159 -9.63 6.91 5.16
C ALA A 159 -10.87 7.54 5.81
N LEU A 160 -10.97 7.47 7.15
CA LEU A 160 -12.05 8.12 7.89
C LEU A 160 -12.03 9.64 7.71
N LEU A 161 -10.86 10.27 7.79
CA LEU A 161 -10.73 11.71 7.57
C LEU A 161 -11.17 12.10 6.15
N ALA A 162 -10.74 11.35 5.13
CA ALA A 162 -11.15 11.58 3.74
C ALA A 162 -12.68 11.46 3.58
N PHE A 163 -13.29 10.47 4.22
CA PHE A 163 -14.74 10.30 4.24
C PHE A 163 -15.45 11.48 4.93
N VAL A 164 -14.96 11.91 6.10
CA VAL A 164 -15.53 13.07 6.82
C VAL A 164 -15.41 14.34 5.98
N VAL A 165 -14.26 14.60 5.37
CA VAL A 165 -14.06 15.76 4.50
C VAL A 165 -15.03 15.71 3.31
N TRP A 166 -15.17 14.55 2.67
CA TRP A 166 -16.11 14.35 1.57
C TRP A 166 -17.56 14.61 1.99
N TYR A 167 -17.93 14.19 3.19
CA TYR A 167 -19.29 14.36 3.73
C TYR A 167 -19.61 15.81 4.12
N VAL A 168 -18.62 16.55 4.66
CA VAL A 168 -18.82 17.90 5.19
C VAL A 168 -18.68 18.99 4.13
N VAL A 169 -17.87 18.75 3.08
CA VAL A 169 -17.68 19.75 2.03
C VAL A 169 -18.93 19.81 1.14
N GLU A 170 -19.63 20.91 1.20
CA GLU A 170 -20.76 21.19 0.32
C GLU A 170 -20.24 21.46 -1.11
N ASP A 171 -20.80 20.77 -2.10
CA ASP A 171 -20.49 20.92 -3.53
C ASP A 171 -18.98 20.84 -3.87
N PRO A 172 -18.29 19.73 -3.52
CA PRO A 172 -16.89 19.57 -3.86
C PRO A 172 -16.71 19.47 -5.38
N SER A 173 -15.62 20.07 -5.90
CA SER A 173 -15.32 19.88 -7.32
C SER A 173 -15.24 18.38 -7.66
N PRO A 174 -15.61 17.94 -8.87
CA PRO A 174 -15.61 16.52 -9.25
C PRO A 174 -14.28 15.83 -9.01
N LEU A 175 -13.16 16.52 -9.25
CA LEU A 175 -11.82 16.00 -9.01
C LEU A 175 -11.54 15.80 -7.53
N LEU A 176 -11.94 16.74 -6.66
CA LEU A 176 -11.77 16.63 -5.22
C LEU A 176 -12.62 15.50 -4.65
N ALA A 177 -13.90 15.43 -5.03
CA ALA A 177 -14.79 14.35 -4.61
C ALA A 177 -14.21 12.97 -4.98
N GLN A 178 -13.77 12.83 -6.22
CA GLN A 178 -13.17 11.60 -6.72
C GLN A 178 -11.87 11.24 -5.97
N PHE A 179 -11.00 12.21 -5.73
CA PHE A 179 -9.77 11.99 -4.96
C PHE A 179 -10.06 11.55 -3.53
N LEU A 180 -11.00 12.19 -2.83
CA LEU A 180 -11.38 11.82 -1.46
C LEU A 180 -11.97 10.41 -1.39
N VAL A 181 -12.83 10.04 -2.35
CA VAL A 181 -13.38 8.67 -2.46
C VAL A 181 -12.26 7.65 -2.68
N MET A 182 -11.30 7.95 -3.58
CA MET A 182 -10.17 7.06 -3.82
C MET A 182 -9.22 6.97 -2.61
N MET A 183 -9.02 8.06 -1.87
CA MET A 183 -8.26 8.06 -0.61
C MET A 183 -8.95 7.18 0.45
N CYS A 184 -10.26 7.28 0.58
CA CYS A 184 -11.04 6.43 1.47
C CYS A 184 -10.91 4.95 1.06
N PHE A 185 -11.17 4.64 -0.21
CA PHE A 185 -11.09 3.28 -0.75
C PHE A 185 -9.70 2.67 -0.58
N ALA A 186 -8.65 3.37 -0.99
CA ALA A 186 -7.27 2.88 -0.88
C ALA A 186 -6.86 2.68 0.59
N GLY A 187 -7.26 3.59 1.49
CA GLY A 187 -6.94 3.48 2.91
C GLY A 187 -7.63 2.30 3.59
N VAL A 188 -8.92 2.09 3.32
CA VAL A 188 -9.66 0.91 3.80
C VAL A 188 -9.07 -0.37 3.24
N LEU A 189 -8.81 -0.43 1.92
CA LEU A 189 -8.25 -1.61 1.28
C LEU A 189 -6.87 -1.97 1.86
N LEU A 190 -5.94 -1.03 1.94
CA LEU A 190 -4.60 -1.28 2.51
C LEU A 190 -4.67 -1.56 4.01
N GLY A 191 -5.58 -0.89 4.73
CA GLY A 191 -5.84 -1.16 6.14
C GLY A 191 -6.33 -2.59 6.37
N LEU A 192 -7.25 -3.10 5.56
CA LEU A 192 -7.74 -4.48 5.64
C LEU A 192 -6.67 -5.50 5.20
N LEU A 193 -5.96 -5.23 4.10
CA LEU A 193 -4.89 -6.10 3.60
C LEU A 193 -3.75 -6.29 4.61
N ASN A 194 -3.45 -5.29 5.43
CA ASN A 194 -2.43 -5.36 6.48
C ASN A 194 -2.99 -5.67 7.86
N GLY A 195 -4.28 -5.34 8.11
CA GLY A 195 -4.95 -5.56 9.39
C GLY A 195 -5.58 -6.95 9.57
N ILE A 196 -5.85 -7.69 8.49
CA ILE A 196 -6.36 -9.06 8.56
C ILE A 196 -5.17 -10.03 8.40
N PRO A 197 -4.90 -10.89 9.39
CA PRO A 197 -3.72 -11.77 9.33
C PRO A 197 -3.90 -12.87 8.29
N PHE A 198 -3.08 -12.88 7.25
CA PHE A 198 -3.00 -13.97 6.29
C PHE A 198 -1.54 -14.36 5.99
N LYS A 199 -1.37 -15.61 5.55
CA LYS A 199 -0.07 -16.18 5.23
C LYS A 199 -0.07 -16.62 3.76
N ARG A 200 0.42 -15.76 2.87
CA ARG A 200 0.74 -16.14 1.48
C ARG A 200 2.04 -15.45 1.09
N GLY A 201 3.16 -16.16 1.21
CA GLY A 201 4.50 -15.64 0.93
C GLY A 201 5.00 -14.69 2.03
N ILE A 202 4.97 -13.38 1.79
CA ILE A 202 5.36 -12.35 2.78
C ILE A 202 4.22 -12.18 3.79
N THR A 203 4.53 -12.21 5.08
CA THR A 203 3.57 -11.96 6.17
C THR A 203 3.24 -10.48 6.25
N ASN A 204 1.94 -10.16 6.42
CA ASN A 204 1.50 -8.79 6.68
C ASN A 204 1.62 -8.40 8.18
N ASP A 205 1.35 -7.14 8.51
CA ASP A 205 1.53 -6.60 9.87
C ASP A 205 0.74 -7.35 10.92
N ALA A 206 -0.55 -7.61 10.66
CA ALA A 206 -1.41 -8.35 11.58
C ALA A 206 -0.94 -9.80 11.78
N ALA A 207 -0.44 -10.46 10.73
CA ALA A 207 0.13 -11.80 10.84
C ALA A 207 1.42 -11.79 11.68
N ASN A 208 2.28 -10.78 11.51
CA ASN A 208 3.48 -10.61 12.33
C ASN A 208 3.12 -10.43 13.80
N VAL A 209 2.18 -9.54 14.13
CA VAL A 209 1.71 -9.34 15.51
C VAL A 209 1.11 -10.62 16.09
N ARG A 210 0.25 -11.31 15.32
CA ARG A 210 -0.34 -12.58 15.75
C ARG A 210 0.72 -13.65 16.05
N LEU A 211 1.75 -13.78 15.20
CA LEU A 211 2.85 -14.73 15.39
C LEU A 211 3.66 -14.39 16.65
N MET A 212 4.01 -13.12 16.85
CA MET A 212 4.81 -12.69 17.98
C MET A 212 4.04 -12.83 19.31
N ARG A 213 2.73 -12.59 19.32
CA ARG A 213 1.90 -12.82 20.52
C ARG A 213 1.75 -14.29 20.85
N LYS A 214 1.58 -15.14 19.81
CA LYS A 214 1.34 -16.58 20.02
C LYS A 214 2.61 -17.36 20.38
N TYR A 215 3.77 -16.94 19.84
CA TYR A 215 5.02 -17.66 19.95
C TYR A 215 6.17 -16.74 20.38
N PRO A 216 6.67 -16.84 21.62
CA PRO A 216 7.80 -16.02 22.11
C PRO A 216 9.06 -16.13 21.23
N LYS A 217 9.33 -17.33 20.69
CA LYS A 217 10.44 -17.55 19.73
C LYS A 217 10.31 -16.69 18.48
N SER A 218 9.08 -16.46 17.97
CA SER A 218 8.84 -15.61 16.81
C SER A 218 9.09 -14.13 17.13
N LYS A 219 8.77 -13.67 18.35
CA LYS A 219 9.12 -12.32 18.81
C LYS A 219 10.63 -12.14 18.81
N LYS A 220 11.37 -13.11 19.40
CA LYS A 220 12.84 -13.08 19.41
C LYS A 220 13.42 -13.04 17.99
N ALA A 221 12.96 -13.91 17.10
CA ALA A 221 13.42 -13.97 15.72
C ALA A 221 13.19 -12.64 14.98
N MET A 222 12.00 -12.03 15.11
CA MET A 222 11.67 -10.75 14.50
C MET A 222 12.56 -9.61 15.02
N ILE A 223 12.78 -9.53 16.34
CA ILE A 223 13.65 -8.51 16.95
C ILE A 223 15.10 -8.68 16.48
N VAL A 224 15.61 -9.92 16.42
CA VAL A 224 16.95 -10.19 15.89
C VAL A 224 17.03 -9.79 14.43
N GLN A 225 16.03 -10.13 13.62
CA GLN A 225 15.99 -9.76 12.20
C GLN A 225 15.98 -8.25 12.00
N LEU A 226 15.20 -7.49 12.78
CA LEU A 226 15.21 -6.02 12.73
C LEU A 226 16.59 -5.44 13.07
N ARG A 227 17.26 -5.97 14.11
CA ARG A 227 18.62 -5.57 14.49
C ARG A 227 19.65 -5.89 13.40
N VAL A 228 19.62 -7.10 12.83
CA VAL A 228 20.51 -7.51 11.74
C VAL A 228 20.29 -6.66 10.50
N ASN A 229 19.03 -6.44 10.11
CA ASN A 229 18.71 -5.56 8.99
C ASN A 229 19.21 -4.13 9.24
N ALA A 230 19.04 -3.58 10.45
CA ALA A 230 19.52 -2.24 10.78
C ALA A 230 21.05 -2.14 10.61
N VAL A 231 21.81 -3.14 11.08
CA VAL A 231 23.28 -3.19 10.89
C VAL A 231 23.63 -3.30 9.41
N SER A 232 22.96 -4.15 8.65
CA SER A 232 23.21 -4.33 7.21
C SER A 232 22.96 -3.03 6.43
N TYR A 233 21.94 -2.26 6.79
CA TYR A 233 21.67 -0.97 6.14
C TYR A 233 22.68 0.12 6.50
N THR A 234 23.27 0.07 7.69
CA THR A 234 24.22 1.09 8.17
C THR A 234 25.67 0.77 7.80
N HIS A 235 26.08 -0.50 7.77
CA HIS A 235 27.48 -0.90 7.59
C HIS A 235 27.79 -1.53 6.23
N LEU A 236 27.05 -2.54 5.78
CA LEU A 236 27.40 -3.30 4.57
C LEU A 236 27.26 -2.51 3.28
N ARG A 237 26.41 -1.48 3.23
CA ARG A 237 26.27 -0.62 2.05
C ARG A 237 27.16 0.63 2.07
N ALA A 238 27.97 0.84 3.09
CA ALA A 238 29.04 1.83 3.04
C ALA A 238 30.14 1.41 2.02
N HIS A 239 30.41 0.09 1.93
CA HIS A 239 31.44 -0.45 1.02
C HIS A 239 31.04 -0.52 -0.46
N GLU A 240 29.74 -0.58 -0.79
CA GLU A 240 29.33 -0.58 -2.22
C GLU A 240 29.52 0.77 -2.92
N THR A 241 29.68 1.86 -2.17
CA THR A 241 29.93 3.20 -2.72
C THR A 241 31.40 3.48 -2.96
N GLU A 242 32.31 2.73 -2.38
CA GLU A 242 33.76 2.90 -2.58
C GLU A 242 34.29 2.10 -3.78
N LEU A 243 33.53 1.15 -4.33
CA LEU A 243 33.92 0.32 -5.47
C LEU A 243 33.50 0.91 -6.84
N HIS A 244 32.90 2.10 -6.87
CA HIS A 244 32.44 2.78 -8.08
C HIS A 244 33.02 4.22 -8.22
N LEU A 245 34.21 4.47 -7.70
CA LEU A 245 35.01 5.66 -8.02
C LEU A 245 36.24 5.27 -8.85
#